data_19f674f916ac4410ff15f98664ee669c
#
_entry.id   19f674f916ac4410ff15f98664ee669c
#
_cell.length_a   1.000
_cell.length_b   1.000
_cell.length_c   1.000
_cell.angle_alpha   90.00
_cell.angle_beta   90.00
_cell.angle_gamma   90.00
#
_symmetry.space_group_name_H-M   'P 1'
#
loop_
_entity.id
_entity.type
_entity.pdbx_description
1 polymer ?
#
loop_
_entity_poly.entity_id
_entity_poly.type
_entity_poly.pdbx_seq_one_letter_code
_entity_poly.pdbx_strand_id
1 'polypeptide(L)'
;MVHEYDYKPGDVIAFSGSYLGSDLINLATQGIPRWSASHVGIVANPPSSVFINGKKRSYRGIPIVFESYEEPENPCVINGMMDSGVQGHNIGSRIRRYKGKVWVYPLSRTLYPHESHRLTERLFRDIDKPYDKEDVTKAGGILLPLAFSLFRKQDFSAYFCSELVASKLSDIGLFLTSSAGKWSPNSLVRALRKAGVIRKPIRLK
;
A
#
# COMPACT_ATOMS: atom_id res chain seq x y z
N MET A 1 20.42 9.00 -4.76
CA MET A 1 19.55 10.04 -5.34
C MET A 1 18.13 9.51 -5.35
N VAL A 2 17.17 10.26 -4.80
CA VAL A 2 15.73 9.94 -4.97
C VAL A 2 15.35 10.55 -6.31
N HIS A 3 14.87 9.74 -7.25
CA HIS A 3 14.37 10.24 -8.52
C HIS A 3 13.16 11.16 -8.27
N GLU A 4 13.19 12.35 -8.86
CA GLU A 4 12.04 13.24 -8.87
C GLU A 4 10.98 12.63 -9.77
N TYR A 5 9.82 12.32 -9.19
CA TYR A 5 8.69 11.74 -9.89
C TYR A 5 7.43 12.55 -9.54
N ASP A 6 6.63 12.87 -10.55
CA ASP A 6 5.36 13.59 -10.40
C ASP A 6 4.25 12.58 -10.09
N TYR A 7 4.05 12.31 -8.79
CA TYR A 7 3.09 11.35 -8.28
C TYR A 7 1.65 11.72 -8.64
N LYS A 8 0.91 10.76 -9.17
CA LYS A 8 -0.50 10.91 -9.53
C LYS A 8 -1.37 10.06 -8.60
N PRO A 9 -2.62 10.50 -8.32
CA PRO A 9 -3.58 9.65 -7.61
C PRO A 9 -3.75 8.30 -8.31
N GLY A 10 -3.72 7.23 -7.51
CA GLY A 10 -3.82 5.86 -7.98
C GLY A 10 -2.48 5.19 -8.30
N ASP A 11 -1.36 5.93 -8.37
CA ASP A 11 -0.05 5.31 -8.50
C ASP A 11 0.20 4.35 -7.34
N VAL A 12 0.77 3.18 -7.64
CA VAL A 12 1.08 2.17 -6.64
C VAL A 12 2.56 2.26 -6.29
N ILE A 13 2.87 2.42 -5.01
CA ILE A 13 4.24 2.41 -4.49
C ILE A 13 4.52 1.01 -3.96
N ALA A 14 5.65 0.44 -4.38
CA ALA A 14 6.11 -0.86 -3.90
C ALA A 14 7.45 -0.72 -3.20
N PHE A 15 7.55 -1.40 -2.06
CA PHE A 15 8.71 -1.42 -1.21
C PHE A 15 9.28 -2.83 -1.15
N SER A 16 10.61 -2.97 -1.18
CA SER A 16 11.32 -4.24 -0.98
C SER A 16 12.38 -4.05 0.07
N GLY A 17 12.22 -4.72 1.21
CA GLY A 17 13.21 -4.69 2.30
C GLY A 17 14.53 -5.31 1.90
N SER A 18 15.60 -4.95 2.61
CA SER A 18 16.94 -5.51 2.45
C SER A 18 17.27 -6.61 3.48
N TYR A 19 16.30 -7.03 4.28
CA TYR A 19 16.47 -8.04 5.33
C TYR A 19 16.19 -9.46 4.81
N LEU A 20 16.91 -10.45 5.35
CA LEU A 20 16.73 -11.87 5.04
C LEU A 20 15.27 -12.34 5.19
N GLY A 21 14.52 -11.77 6.15
CA GLY A 21 13.08 -12.02 6.30
C GLY A 21 12.25 -11.59 5.09
N SER A 22 12.53 -10.45 4.47
CA SER A 22 11.81 -9.98 3.28
C SER A 22 12.10 -10.84 2.04
N ASP A 23 13.29 -11.43 1.93
CA ASP A 23 13.65 -12.34 0.83
C ASP A 23 12.90 -13.67 0.95
N LEU A 24 12.69 -14.17 2.17
CA LEU A 24 11.89 -15.38 2.44
C LEU A 24 10.40 -15.15 2.17
N ILE A 25 9.85 -14.00 2.57
CA ILE A 25 8.47 -13.60 2.23
C ILE A 25 8.30 -13.52 0.71
N ASN A 26 9.27 -12.90 0.04
CA ASN A 26 9.27 -12.78 -1.41
C ASN A 26 9.28 -14.17 -2.08
N LEU A 27 10.03 -15.12 -1.56
CA LEU A 27 10.06 -16.48 -2.06
C LEU A 27 8.74 -17.22 -1.77
N ALA A 28 8.21 -17.13 -0.55
CA ALA A 28 6.94 -17.73 -0.15
C ALA A 28 5.73 -17.17 -0.92
N THR A 29 5.78 -15.91 -1.34
CA THR A 29 4.73 -15.25 -2.13
C THR A 29 4.96 -15.33 -3.65
N GLN A 30 5.74 -16.32 -4.12
CA GLN A 30 6.09 -16.53 -5.53
C GLN A 30 6.83 -15.35 -6.16
N GLY A 31 7.60 -14.61 -5.36
CA GLY A 31 8.48 -13.55 -5.83
C GLY A 31 9.89 -14.06 -6.10
N ILE A 32 10.66 -13.30 -6.90
CA ILE A 32 12.09 -13.52 -7.05
C ILE A 32 12.79 -12.72 -5.95
N PRO A 33 13.68 -13.32 -5.12
CA PRO A 33 14.46 -12.58 -4.13
C PRO A 33 15.10 -11.33 -4.77
N ARG A 34 15.09 -10.20 -4.06
CA ARG A 34 15.62 -8.89 -4.48
C ARG A 34 14.84 -8.10 -5.55
N TRP A 35 13.78 -8.68 -6.17
CA TRP A 35 12.98 -8.02 -7.21
C TRP A 35 11.48 -7.95 -6.87
N SER A 36 11.11 -8.39 -5.71
CA SER A 36 9.72 -8.52 -5.31
C SER A 36 9.32 -7.49 -4.27
N ALA A 37 8.05 -7.05 -4.34
CA ALA A 37 7.47 -6.17 -3.36
C ALA A 37 7.12 -6.96 -2.08
N SER A 38 7.63 -6.53 -0.95
CA SER A 38 7.22 -7.03 0.37
C SER A 38 6.10 -6.18 0.97
N HIS A 39 5.89 -4.96 0.46
CA HIS A 39 4.86 -4.04 0.90
C HIS A 39 4.43 -3.12 -0.24
N VAL A 40 3.17 -2.67 -0.22
CA VAL A 40 2.62 -1.74 -1.22
C VAL A 40 1.76 -0.66 -0.57
N GLY A 41 1.67 0.47 -1.24
CA GLY A 41 0.77 1.56 -0.90
C GLY A 41 0.17 2.19 -2.15
N ILE A 42 -0.84 3.02 -1.98
CA ILE A 42 -1.51 3.73 -3.07
C ILE A 42 -1.44 5.24 -2.84
N VAL A 43 -1.16 5.99 -3.90
CA VAL A 43 -1.06 7.45 -3.84
C VAL A 43 -2.43 8.08 -3.96
N ALA A 44 -2.68 9.12 -3.13
CA ALA A 44 -3.78 10.04 -3.34
C ALA A 44 -3.33 11.48 -3.09
N ASN A 45 -3.99 12.40 -3.77
CA ASN A 45 -3.84 13.83 -3.55
C ASN A 45 -5.05 14.29 -2.73
N PRO A 46 -4.92 14.42 -1.41
CA PRO A 46 -6.03 14.90 -0.59
C PRO A 46 -6.39 16.34 -0.96
N PRO A 47 -7.63 16.77 -0.68
CA PRO A 47 -7.99 18.16 -0.83
C PRO A 47 -7.06 19.06 0.00
N SER A 48 -6.92 20.31 -0.39
CA SER A 48 -6.01 21.26 0.26
C SER A 48 -6.22 21.39 1.76
N SER A 49 -7.43 21.07 2.24
CA SER A 49 -7.74 20.93 3.66
C SER A 49 -8.89 19.95 3.88
N VAL A 50 -8.82 19.21 4.98
CA VAL A 50 -9.90 18.35 5.46
C VAL A 50 -10.09 18.57 6.97
N PHE A 51 -11.28 18.25 7.45
CA PHE A 51 -11.56 18.23 8.89
C PHE A 51 -11.50 16.78 9.39
N ILE A 52 -10.60 16.52 10.32
CA ILE A 52 -10.42 15.22 10.96
C ILE A 52 -10.50 15.46 12.46
N ASN A 53 -11.42 14.74 13.13
CA ASN A 53 -11.66 14.89 14.57
C ASN A 53 -11.88 16.35 14.97
N GLY A 54 -12.65 17.12 14.18
CA GLY A 54 -12.95 18.53 14.43
C GLY A 54 -11.79 19.51 14.18
N LYS A 55 -10.62 19.04 13.75
CA LYS A 55 -9.46 19.89 13.45
C LYS A 55 -9.25 20.01 11.93
N LYS A 56 -9.08 21.25 11.45
CA LYS A 56 -8.72 21.51 10.07
C LYS A 56 -7.25 21.12 9.84
N ARG A 57 -7.01 20.21 8.91
CA ARG A 57 -5.69 19.82 8.43
C ARG A 57 -5.49 20.32 7.01
N SER A 58 -4.32 20.88 6.71
CA SER A 58 -3.96 21.37 5.38
C SER A 58 -2.87 20.48 4.80
N TYR A 59 -3.08 19.97 3.58
CA TYR A 59 -2.13 19.12 2.86
C TYR A 59 -1.48 19.84 1.68
N ARG A 60 -1.97 21.02 1.30
CA ARG A 60 -1.41 21.90 0.23
C ARG A 60 -1.04 21.14 -1.05
N GLY A 61 -1.85 20.15 -1.44
CA GLY A 61 -1.60 19.35 -2.64
C GLY A 61 -0.38 18.40 -2.55
N ILE A 62 0.15 18.17 -1.36
CA ILE A 62 1.27 17.23 -1.17
C ILE A 62 0.73 15.81 -1.36
N PRO A 63 1.29 15.01 -2.29
CA PRO A 63 0.85 13.64 -2.47
C PRO A 63 1.14 12.79 -1.22
N ILE A 64 0.16 11.99 -0.83
CA ILE A 64 0.22 11.11 0.32
C ILE A 64 0.18 9.68 -0.18
N VAL A 65 1.05 8.82 0.33
CA VAL A 65 0.93 7.38 0.16
C VAL A 65 0.11 6.82 1.33
N PHE A 66 -0.94 6.08 1.01
CA PHE A 66 -1.76 5.35 1.98
C PHE A 66 -1.31 3.90 2.00
N GLU A 67 -1.08 3.41 3.20
CA GLU A 67 -0.50 2.11 3.47
C GLU A 67 -1.23 1.48 4.66
N SER A 68 -1.26 0.17 4.76
CA SER A 68 -1.76 -0.53 5.96
C SER A 68 -0.59 -1.20 6.66
N TYR A 69 -0.44 -0.92 7.95
CA TYR A 69 0.67 -1.38 8.79
C TYR A 69 0.17 -2.06 10.05
N GLU A 70 0.91 -3.08 10.51
CA GLU A 70 0.75 -3.62 11.86
C GLU A 70 1.53 -2.80 12.89
N GLU A 71 2.77 -2.43 12.58
CA GLU A 71 3.65 -1.66 13.47
C GLU A 71 4.24 -0.47 12.70
N PRO A 72 3.57 0.70 12.70
CA PRO A 72 4.04 1.86 11.96
C PRO A 72 5.31 2.46 12.57
N GLU A 73 6.27 2.80 11.71
CA GLU A 73 7.52 3.46 12.11
C GLU A 73 7.39 5.00 12.22
N ASN A 74 6.30 5.56 11.71
CA ASN A 74 6.10 7.00 11.62
C ASN A 74 4.64 7.34 11.90
N PRO A 75 4.38 8.51 12.52
CA PRO A 75 3.01 8.98 12.70
C PRO A 75 2.29 9.18 11.36
N CYS A 76 1.03 8.80 11.33
CA CYS A 76 0.13 9.13 10.23
C CYS A 76 0.01 10.65 10.10
N VAL A 77 0.24 11.20 8.90
CA VAL A 77 0.16 12.66 8.70
C VAL A 77 -1.27 13.18 8.79
N ILE A 78 -2.27 12.29 8.71
CA ILE A 78 -3.69 12.62 8.72
C ILE A 78 -4.16 12.91 10.16
N ASN A 79 -3.96 11.97 11.08
CA ASN A 79 -4.45 12.06 12.46
C ASN A 79 -3.33 12.29 13.51
N GLY A 80 -2.07 12.06 13.13
CA GLY A 80 -0.91 12.18 14.04
C GLY A 80 -0.66 10.96 14.91
N MET A 81 -1.42 9.87 14.72
CA MET A 81 -1.33 8.65 15.51
C MET A 81 -0.29 7.67 14.93
N MET A 82 0.16 6.74 15.76
CA MET A 82 1.06 5.64 15.38
C MET A 82 0.38 4.28 15.61
N ASP A 83 -0.93 4.21 15.32
CA ASP A 83 -1.71 3.00 15.53
C ASP A 83 -1.57 2.03 14.35
N SER A 84 -1.80 0.74 14.61
CA SER A 84 -1.89 -0.27 13.55
C SER A 84 -3.09 0.01 12.66
N GLY A 85 -2.98 -0.28 11.37
CA GLY A 85 -4.07 -0.12 10.41
C GLY A 85 -3.71 0.80 9.24
N VAL A 86 -4.75 1.40 8.65
CA VAL A 86 -4.59 2.27 7.48
C VAL A 86 -4.06 3.63 7.88
N GLN A 87 -2.96 4.03 7.27
CA GLN A 87 -2.27 5.28 7.54
C GLN A 87 -1.89 6.03 6.27
N GLY A 88 -1.80 7.35 6.36
CA GLY A 88 -1.27 8.21 5.30
C GLY A 88 0.09 8.79 5.68
N HIS A 89 1.04 8.75 4.74
CA HIS A 89 2.38 9.29 4.93
C HIS A 89 2.77 10.24 3.79
N ASN A 90 3.51 11.31 4.11
CA ASN A 90 4.15 12.12 3.08
C ASN A 90 5.12 11.24 2.29
N ILE A 91 4.88 11.11 0.97
CA ILE A 91 5.55 10.14 0.13
C ILE A 91 7.07 10.36 0.07
N GLY A 92 7.52 11.62 -0.01
CA GLY A 92 8.95 11.94 -0.03
C GLY A 92 9.66 11.57 1.26
N SER A 93 9.03 11.83 2.41
CA SER A 93 9.56 11.46 3.72
C SER A 93 9.59 9.94 3.89
N ARG A 94 8.54 9.27 3.46
CA ARG A 94 8.41 7.81 3.53
C ARG A 94 9.51 7.11 2.73
N ILE A 95 9.76 7.55 1.49
CA ILE A 95 10.81 6.99 0.63
C ILE A 95 12.20 7.24 1.21
N ARG A 96 12.48 8.47 1.69
CA ARG A 96 13.80 8.79 2.26
C ARG A 96 14.15 7.92 3.46
N ARG A 97 13.19 7.67 4.35
CA ARG A 97 13.40 6.89 5.60
C ARG A 97 13.45 5.38 5.36
N TYR A 98 12.82 4.89 4.29
CA TYR A 98 12.78 3.46 4.02
C TYR A 98 14.18 2.88 3.77
N LYS A 99 14.53 1.80 4.47
CA LYS A 99 15.84 1.13 4.38
C LYS A 99 15.87 0.03 3.31
N GLY A 100 15.30 0.28 2.14
CA GLY A 100 15.22 -0.71 1.07
C GLY A 100 15.05 -0.05 -0.27
N LYS A 101 14.66 -0.84 -1.26
CA LYS A 101 14.37 -0.37 -2.61
C LYS A 101 12.91 0.05 -2.70
N VAL A 102 12.64 1.11 -3.46
CA VAL A 102 11.30 1.64 -3.67
C VAL A 102 11.07 1.87 -5.16
N TRP A 103 9.90 1.45 -5.63
CA TRP A 103 9.44 1.67 -6.99
C TRP A 103 8.07 2.32 -6.99
N VAL A 104 7.82 3.13 -8.00
CA VAL A 104 6.46 3.53 -8.36
C VAL A 104 6.00 2.76 -9.59
N TYR A 105 4.78 2.29 -9.55
CA TYR A 105 4.06 1.73 -10.69
C TYR A 105 2.99 2.74 -11.11
N PRO A 106 3.25 3.55 -12.16
CA PRO A 106 2.27 4.53 -12.62
C PRO A 106 0.98 3.85 -13.09
N LEU A 107 -0.16 4.46 -12.85
CA LEU A 107 -1.39 4.05 -13.53
C LEU A 107 -1.23 4.15 -15.05
N SER A 108 -1.89 3.27 -15.79
CA SER A 108 -1.87 3.27 -17.25
C SER A 108 -2.57 4.48 -17.85
N ARG A 109 -3.49 5.08 -17.10
CA ARG A 109 -4.16 6.35 -17.43
C ARG A 109 -4.32 7.25 -16.20
N THR A 110 -4.49 8.51 -16.43
CA THR A 110 -4.87 9.46 -15.37
C THR A 110 -6.31 9.16 -14.91
N LEU A 111 -6.56 9.28 -13.61
CA LEU A 111 -7.91 9.19 -13.06
C LEU A 111 -8.76 10.39 -13.51
N TYR A 112 -10.03 10.13 -13.80
CA TYR A 112 -10.99 11.22 -13.94
C TYR A 112 -11.19 11.92 -12.57
N PRO A 113 -11.62 13.21 -12.56
CA PRO A 113 -11.79 13.93 -11.30
C PRO A 113 -12.67 13.22 -10.29
N HIS A 114 -13.76 12.59 -10.70
CA HIS A 114 -14.67 11.83 -9.84
C HIS A 114 -14.04 10.56 -9.28
N GLU A 115 -13.19 9.86 -10.07
CA GLU A 115 -12.45 8.67 -9.61
C GLU A 115 -11.41 9.06 -8.56
N SER A 116 -10.64 10.13 -8.82
CA SER A 116 -9.65 10.66 -7.88
C SER A 116 -10.30 11.11 -6.57
N HIS A 117 -11.45 11.79 -6.66
CA HIS A 117 -12.23 12.20 -5.49
C HIS A 117 -12.70 10.97 -4.69
N ARG A 118 -13.31 9.99 -5.37
CA ARG A 118 -13.80 8.75 -4.75
C ARG A 118 -12.67 7.96 -4.09
N LEU A 119 -11.51 7.83 -4.76
CA LEU A 119 -10.32 7.19 -4.21
C LEU A 119 -9.90 7.86 -2.90
N THR A 120 -9.76 9.18 -2.93
CA THR A 120 -9.37 9.97 -1.76
C THR A 120 -10.37 9.82 -0.63
N GLU A 121 -11.66 9.98 -0.90
CA GLU A 121 -12.73 9.83 0.10
C GLU A 121 -12.71 8.46 0.77
N ARG A 122 -12.54 7.38 -0.03
CA ARG A 122 -12.50 6.02 0.48
C ARG A 122 -11.27 5.76 1.34
N LEU A 123 -10.11 6.29 0.95
CA LEU A 123 -8.88 6.18 1.74
C LEU A 123 -8.99 6.93 3.06
N PHE A 124 -9.55 8.15 3.06
CA PHE A 124 -9.76 8.90 4.30
C PHE A 124 -10.77 8.23 5.24
N ARG A 125 -11.81 7.61 4.71
CA ARG A 125 -12.79 6.84 5.50
C ARG A 125 -12.17 5.62 6.19
N ASP A 126 -11.13 5.06 5.57
CA ASP A 126 -10.46 3.87 6.09
C ASP A 126 -9.30 4.19 7.04
N ILE A 127 -8.93 5.47 7.21
CA ILE A 127 -8.01 5.87 8.27
C ILE A 127 -8.55 5.40 9.62
N ASP A 128 -7.67 4.89 10.47
CA ASP A 128 -7.98 4.32 11.80
C ASP A 128 -8.81 3.02 11.78
N LYS A 129 -9.10 2.46 10.60
CA LYS A 129 -9.62 1.10 10.59
C LYS A 129 -8.55 0.17 11.15
N PRO A 130 -8.89 -0.59 12.20
CA PRO A 130 -7.94 -1.48 12.85
C PRO A 130 -7.47 -2.55 11.86
N TYR A 131 -6.29 -3.01 12.11
CA TYR A 131 -5.72 -4.16 11.43
C TYR A 131 -6.50 -5.42 11.84
N ASP A 132 -7.29 -5.99 10.94
CA ASP A 132 -8.09 -7.18 11.23
C ASP A 132 -7.25 -8.45 11.11
N LYS A 133 -6.89 -9.03 12.28
CA LYS A 133 -6.09 -10.26 12.35
C LYS A 133 -6.90 -11.52 12.08
N GLU A 134 -8.24 -11.48 12.21
CA GLU A 134 -9.07 -12.68 12.11
C GLU A 134 -9.30 -13.12 10.67
N ASP A 135 -9.36 -12.20 9.71
CA ASP A 135 -9.58 -12.53 8.31
C ASP A 135 -8.35 -13.14 7.62
N VAL A 136 -7.15 -12.91 8.14
CA VAL A 136 -5.91 -13.52 7.63
C VAL A 136 -5.92 -15.04 7.80
N THR A 137 -6.36 -15.51 8.96
CA THR A 137 -6.38 -16.96 9.26
C THR A 137 -7.39 -17.71 8.41
N LYS A 138 -8.45 -17.03 7.95
CA LYS A 138 -9.48 -17.62 7.08
C LYS A 138 -9.08 -17.66 5.59
N ALA A 139 -8.23 -16.75 5.14
CA ALA A 139 -7.83 -16.66 3.72
C ALA A 139 -6.71 -17.63 3.32
N GLY A 140 -5.95 -18.16 4.27
CA GLY A 140 -4.68 -18.85 4.00
C GLY A 140 -4.68 -20.37 3.96
N GLY A 141 -5.77 -21.06 4.29
CA GLY A 141 -5.81 -22.54 4.29
C GLY A 141 -4.85 -23.22 5.29
N ILE A 142 -4.83 -24.54 5.30
CA ILE A 142 -4.13 -25.38 6.32
C ILE A 142 -2.58 -25.23 6.32
N LEU A 143 -1.98 -24.76 5.23
CA LEU A 143 -0.51 -24.60 5.14
C LEU A 143 0.03 -23.30 5.73
N LEU A 144 -0.81 -22.29 5.89
CA LEU A 144 -0.42 -21.01 6.48
C LEU A 144 0.00 -21.12 7.96
N PRO A 145 -0.70 -21.84 8.85
CA PRO A 145 -0.31 -21.91 10.26
C PRO A 145 1.11 -22.44 10.49
N LEU A 146 1.57 -23.38 9.65
CA LEU A 146 2.92 -23.92 9.75
C LEU A 146 3.99 -22.93 9.26
N ALA A 147 3.71 -22.20 8.21
CA ALA A 147 4.56 -21.12 7.75
C ALA A 147 4.59 -19.95 8.76
N PHE A 148 3.45 -19.60 9.37
CA PHE A 148 3.33 -18.54 10.37
C PHE A 148 4.08 -18.82 11.68
N SER A 149 4.23 -20.08 12.09
CA SER A 149 5.03 -20.40 13.28
C SER A 149 6.53 -20.16 13.09
N LEU A 150 6.98 -20.13 11.84
CA LEU A 150 8.38 -19.88 11.45
C LEU A 150 8.66 -18.41 11.11
N PHE A 151 7.62 -17.62 10.85
CA PHE A 151 7.75 -16.21 10.48
C PHE A 151 7.30 -15.29 11.63
N ARG A 152 8.20 -14.40 12.06
CA ARG A 152 7.90 -13.39 13.07
C ARG A 152 6.82 -12.40 12.56
N LYS A 153 6.16 -11.71 13.50
CA LYS A 153 5.05 -10.74 13.38
C LYS A 153 4.99 -9.80 12.13
N GLN A 154 6.09 -9.66 11.38
CA GLN A 154 6.18 -8.75 10.23
C GLN A 154 5.44 -9.23 8.97
N ASP A 155 4.99 -10.49 8.92
CA ASP A 155 4.46 -11.10 7.71
C ASP A 155 2.97 -10.79 7.46
N PHE A 156 2.25 -10.46 8.52
CA PHE A 156 0.83 -10.12 8.43
C PHE A 156 0.59 -8.79 7.70
N SER A 157 1.50 -7.82 7.79
CA SER A 157 1.35 -6.53 7.12
C SER A 157 1.30 -6.64 5.59
N ALA A 158 1.88 -7.69 5.03
CA ALA A 158 1.94 -7.89 3.59
C ALA A 158 0.57 -8.18 2.96
N TYR A 159 -0.33 -8.87 3.65
CA TYR A 159 -1.68 -9.15 3.14
C TYR A 159 -2.56 -7.91 3.15
N PHE A 160 -2.54 -7.14 4.21
CA PHE A 160 -3.42 -5.98 4.37
C PHE A 160 -3.03 -4.79 3.51
N CYS A 161 -1.75 -4.56 3.27
CA CYS A 161 -1.34 -3.49 2.37
C CYS A 161 -1.78 -3.75 0.93
N SER A 162 -1.70 -4.99 0.46
CA SER A 162 -2.16 -5.38 -0.88
C SER A 162 -3.69 -5.41 -0.97
N GLU A 163 -4.38 -5.80 0.09
CA GLU A 163 -5.84 -5.74 0.18
C GLU A 163 -6.34 -4.31 0.08
N LEU A 164 -5.74 -3.38 0.84
CA LEU A 164 -6.07 -1.97 0.75
C LEU A 164 -5.96 -1.47 -0.70
N VAL A 165 -4.83 -1.70 -1.36
CA VAL A 165 -4.62 -1.25 -2.75
C VAL A 165 -5.61 -1.90 -3.71
N ALA A 166 -5.83 -3.22 -3.62
CA ALA A 166 -6.77 -3.94 -4.47
C ALA A 166 -8.21 -3.45 -4.28
N SER A 167 -8.65 -3.28 -3.03
CA SER A 167 -9.96 -2.75 -2.67
C SER A 167 -10.18 -1.34 -3.23
N LYS A 168 -9.20 -0.43 -3.05
CA LYS A 168 -9.35 0.95 -3.52
C LYS A 168 -9.38 1.06 -5.05
N LEU A 169 -8.58 0.27 -5.75
CA LEU A 169 -8.64 0.21 -7.22
C LEU A 169 -9.94 -0.43 -7.72
N SER A 170 -10.52 -1.36 -6.95
CA SER A 170 -11.86 -1.92 -7.23
C SER A 170 -12.96 -0.91 -6.99
N ASP A 171 -12.91 -0.14 -5.90
CA ASP A 171 -13.89 0.90 -5.56
C ASP A 171 -14.07 1.96 -6.67
N ILE A 172 -13.02 2.20 -7.45
CA ILE A 172 -13.03 3.14 -8.59
C ILE A 172 -13.15 2.43 -9.94
N GLY A 173 -13.41 1.12 -9.95
CA GLY A 173 -13.68 0.35 -11.17
C GLY A 173 -12.46 0.03 -12.04
N LEU A 174 -11.24 0.24 -11.56
CA LEU A 174 -10.02 -0.03 -12.33
C LEU A 174 -9.53 -1.47 -12.22
N PHE A 175 -9.86 -2.17 -11.15
CA PHE A 175 -9.43 -3.54 -10.93
C PHE A 175 -10.54 -4.36 -10.30
N LEU A 176 -11.24 -5.13 -11.11
CA LEU A 176 -12.32 -6.00 -10.62
C LEU A 176 -11.70 -7.23 -9.94
N THR A 177 -11.92 -7.35 -8.65
CA THR A 177 -11.53 -8.52 -7.87
C THR A 177 -12.68 -9.01 -7.02
N SER A 178 -12.93 -10.31 -7.02
CA SER A 178 -13.95 -10.94 -6.18
C SER A 178 -13.53 -11.06 -4.71
N SER A 179 -12.22 -10.89 -4.42
CA SER A 179 -11.67 -10.96 -3.08
C SER A 179 -10.36 -10.19 -3.03
N ALA A 180 -10.36 -9.05 -2.38
CA ALA A 180 -9.17 -8.21 -2.21
C ALA A 180 -8.13 -8.89 -1.31
N GLY A 181 -8.54 -9.64 -0.29
CA GLY A 181 -7.66 -10.31 0.67
C GLY A 181 -6.86 -11.52 0.13
N LYS A 182 -7.03 -11.87 -1.15
CA LYS A 182 -6.25 -12.96 -1.78
C LYS A 182 -4.89 -12.53 -2.34
N TRP A 183 -4.58 -11.26 -2.32
CA TRP A 183 -3.40 -10.73 -3.00
C TRP A 183 -2.23 -10.53 -2.05
N SER A 184 -1.11 -11.20 -2.30
CA SER A 184 0.18 -10.75 -1.79
C SER A 184 0.66 -9.51 -2.59
N PRO A 185 1.56 -8.68 -2.05
CA PRO A 185 2.08 -7.51 -2.77
C PRO A 185 2.59 -7.84 -4.17
N ASN A 186 3.33 -8.94 -4.32
CA ASN A 186 3.85 -9.40 -5.61
C ASN A 186 2.76 -9.86 -6.56
N SER A 187 1.83 -10.69 -6.09
CA SER A 187 0.74 -11.20 -6.91
C SER A 187 -0.18 -10.08 -7.37
N LEU A 188 -0.44 -9.09 -6.50
CA LEU A 188 -1.22 -7.91 -6.85
C LEU A 188 -0.56 -7.11 -7.97
N VAL A 189 0.72 -6.74 -7.80
CA VAL A 189 1.45 -5.95 -8.82
C VAL A 189 1.48 -6.69 -10.17
N ARG A 190 1.68 -8.01 -10.17
CA ARG A 190 1.62 -8.83 -11.38
C ARG A 190 0.23 -8.82 -12.03
N ALA A 191 -0.82 -9.00 -11.22
CA ALA A 191 -2.19 -8.99 -11.70
C ALA A 191 -2.58 -7.62 -12.29
N LEU A 192 -2.27 -6.53 -11.59
CA LEU A 192 -2.51 -5.17 -12.07
C LEU A 192 -1.76 -4.88 -13.38
N ARG A 193 -0.53 -5.36 -13.53
CA ARG A 193 0.23 -5.23 -14.77
C ARG A 193 -0.38 -6.07 -15.89
N LYS A 194 -0.74 -7.32 -15.62
CA LYS A 194 -1.39 -8.20 -16.61
C LYS A 194 -2.73 -7.65 -17.08
N ALA A 195 -3.48 -7.03 -16.17
CA ALA A 195 -4.74 -6.36 -16.48
C ALA A 195 -4.55 -4.99 -17.16
N GLY A 196 -3.32 -4.52 -17.35
CA GLY A 196 -3.05 -3.22 -17.98
C GLY A 196 -3.40 -2.02 -17.11
N VAL A 197 -3.64 -2.23 -15.82
CA VAL A 197 -4.03 -1.15 -14.86
C VAL A 197 -2.84 -0.26 -14.52
N ILE A 198 -1.65 -0.86 -14.37
CA ILE A 198 -0.40 -0.15 -14.07
C ILE A 198 0.67 -0.41 -15.12
N ARG A 199 1.58 0.56 -15.30
CA ARG A 199 2.71 0.50 -16.23
C ARG A 199 3.91 -0.22 -15.61
N LYS A 200 5.01 -0.28 -16.36
CA LYS A 200 6.32 -0.74 -15.87
C LYS A 200 6.78 0.12 -14.69
N PRO A 201 7.45 -0.48 -13.69
CA PRO A 201 7.93 0.27 -12.54
C PRO A 201 9.05 1.24 -12.90
N ILE A 202 9.07 2.36 -12.17
CA ILE A 202 10.17 3.31 -12.16
C ILE A 202 10.82 3.21 -10.77
N ARG A 203 12.13 3.03 -10.73
CA ARG A 203 12.86 2.97 -9.46
C ARG A 203 13.02 4.35 -8.88
N LEU A 204 12.63 4.52 -7.62
CA LEU A 204 12.72 5.77 -6.87
C LEU A 204 13.94 5.77 -5.92
N LYS A 205 14.28 4.59 -5.39
CA LYS A 205 15.40 4.40 -4.48
C LYS A 205 16.06 3.03 -4.67
#